data_cdd2cd887ea36f4b1e9be4fe5b93eab3
#
_entry.id   cdd2cd887ea36f4b1e9be4fe5b93eab3
#
_cell.length_a   1.000
_cell.length_b   1.000
_cell.length_c   1.000
_cell.angle_alpha   90.00
_cell.angle_beta   90.00
_cell.angle_gamma   90.00
#
_symmetry.space_group_name_H-M   'P 1'
#
loop_
_entity.id
_entity.type
_entity.pdbx_description
1 polymer ?
#
loop_
_entity_poly.entity_id
_entity_poly.type
_entity_poly.pdbx_seq_one_letter_code
_entity_poly.pdbx_strand_id
1 'polypeptide(L)'
;MNNNLKHEIMWWLSRLTIMMTSLFLSFTLASSAYAANTIQMGSGGNLIFEPNDLTVKAGDTVTFVNGDLPPHNVVFLEHDELSHSDLAFMSGEQFPVTFSEAGNYEFQCEPHAGAGMKGVIHVE
;
A
#
# COMPACT_ATOMS: atom_id res chain seq x y z
N MET A 1 4.86 35.24 -47.73
CA MET A 1 5.65 34.82 -46.56
C MET A 1 6.95 34.18 -47.05
N ASN A 2 8.07 34.71 -46.60
CA ASN A 2 9.40 34.33 -47.09
C ASN A 2 9.68 32.86 -46.66
N ASN A 3 10.32 32.08 -47.53
CA ASN A 3 10.60 30.63 -47.27
C ASN A 3 11.45 30.41 -46.01
N ASN A 4 12.31 31.35 -45.65
CA ASN A 4 13.09 31.31 -44.43
C ASN A 4 12.22 31.40 -43.17
N LEU A 5 11.20 32.23 -43.20
CA LEU A 5 10.28 32.42 -42.06
C LEU A 5 9.43 31.15 -41.81
N LYS A 6 9.02 30.46 -42.88
CA LYS A 6 8.30 29.18 -42.78
C LYS A 6 9.18 28.07 -42.14
N HIS A 7 10.46 28.07 -42.52
CA HIS A 7 11.42 27.10 -42.01
C HIS A 7 11.70 27.30 -40.51
N GLU A 8 11.83 28.55 -40.09
CA GLU A 8 12.01 28.90 -38.67
C GLU A 8 10.78 28.54 -37.84
N ILE A 9 9.58 28.88 -38.30
CA ILE A 9 8.34 28.55 -37.58
C ILE A 9 8.15 27.05 -37.45
N MET A 10 8.41 26.26 -38.50
CA MET A 10 8.33 24.78 -38.43
C MET A 10 9.36 24.20 -37.46
N TRP A 11 10.55 24.76 -37.38
CA TRP A 11 11.60 24.30 -36.48
C TRP A 11 11.26 24.59 -35.00
N TRP A 12 10.67 25.76 -34.72
CA TRP A 12 10.18 26.09 -33.38
C TRP A 12 8.98 25.25 -32.97
N LEU A 13 8.05 24.97 -33.86
CA LEU A 13 6.88 24.12 -33.61
C LEU A 13 7.28 22.67 -33.33
N SER A 14 8.28 22.13 -34.05
CA SER A 14 8.78 20.76 -33.79
C SER A 14 9.49 20.63 -32.45
N ARG A 15 10.19 21.67 -32.00
CA ARG A 15 10.82 21.69 -30.67
C ARG A 15 9.79 21.81 -29.53
N LEU A 16 8.74 22.59 -29.73
CA LEU A 16 7.63 22.70 -28.76
C LEU A 16 6.90 21.37 -28.61
N THR A 17 6.64 20.65 -29.70
CA THR A 17 5.97 19.33 -29.63
C THR A 17 6.85 18.28 -28.94
N ILE A 18 8.16 18.28 -29.16
CA ILE A 18 9.08 17.36 -28.48
C ILE A 18 9.18 17.65 -26.98
N MET A 19 9.19 18.93 -26.57
CA MET A 19 9.17 19.31 -25.15
C MET A 19 7.87 18.95 -24.45
N MET A 20 6.74 19.11 -25.12
CA MET A 20 5.43 18.77 -24.55
C MET A 20 5.23 17.25 -24.40
N THR A 21 5.75 16.44 -25.31
CA THR A 21 5.64 14.96 -25.20
C THR A 21 6.56 14.39 -24.13
N SER A 22 7.70 15.01 -23.82
CA SER A 22 8.57 14.56 -22.72
C SER A 22 8.00 14.86 -21.32
N LEU A 23 7.16 15.90 -21.19
CA LEU A 23 6.54 16.26 -19.92
C LEU A 23 5.37 15.34 -19.55
N PHE A 24 4.67 14.77 -20.54
CA PHE A 24 3.55 13.84 -20.30
C PHE A 24 4.00 12.41 -19.94
N LEU A 25 5.23 12.01 -20.28
CA LEU A 25 5.73 10.65 -20.02
C LEU A 25 6.25 10.45 -18.59
N SER A 26 6.44 11.52 -17.82
CA SER A 26 6.99 11.45 -16.47
C SER A 26 5.93 11.28 -15.36
N PHE A 27 4.63 11.28 -15.68
CA PHE A 27 3.57 11.30 -14.67
C PHE A 27 2.89 9.96 -14.39
N THR A 28 3.27 8.87 -15.03
CA THR A 28 2.53 7.60 -14.95
C THR A 28 3.14 6.54 -14.03
N LEU A 29 4.17 6.84 -13.24
CA LEU A 29 4.86 5.81 -12.41
C LEU A 29 4.61 5.90 -10.90
N ALA A 30 3.73 6.78 -10.43
CA ALA A 30 3.54 7.00 -8.98
C ALA A 30 2.33 6.28 -8.36
N SER A 31 1.56 5.49 -9.12
CA SER A 31 0.25 4.99 -8.65
C SER A 31 0.20 3.52 -8.23
N SER A 32 1.31 2.79 -8.27
CA SER A 32 1.27 1.32 -8.08
C SER A 32 1.74 0.83 -6.71
N ALA A 33 2.29 1.69 -5.86
CA ALA A 33 2.88 1.26 -4.58
C ALA A 33 1.86 1.14 -3.43
N TYR A 34 0.69 1.76 -3.54
CA TYR A 34 -0.29 1.78 -2.44
C TYR A 34 -1.17 0.53 -2.33
N ALA A 35 -1.34 -0.23 -3.42
CA ALA A 35 -2.20 -1.43 -3.42
C ALA A 35 -1.47 -2.71 -2.98
N ALA A 36 -0.12 -2.70 -2.97
CA ALA A 36 0.67 -3.91 -2.74
C ALA A 36 0.80 -4.31 -1.26
N ASN A 37 0.60 -3.37 -0.32
CA ASN A 37 0.86 -3.60 1.10
C ASN A 37 -0.42 -3.39 1.94
N THR A 38 -1.51 -4.01 1.52
CA THR A 38 -2.78 -3.97 2.27
C THR A 38 -3.14 -5.37 2.76
N ILE A 39 -3.52 -5.47 4.02
CA ILE A 39 -4.05 -6.69 4.63
C ILE A 39 -5.50 -6.43 5.05
N GLN A 40 -6.42 -7.21 4.50
CA GLN A 40 -7.82 -7.19 4.89
C GLN A 40 -8.03 -8.02 6.16
N MET A 41 -8.81 -7.51 7.10
CA MET A 41 -9.25 -8.22 8.30
C MET A 41 -10.68 -8.68 8.12
N GLY A 42 -10.96 -9.96 8.28
CA GLY A 42 -12.31 -10.48 8.11
C GLY A 42 -12.76 -10.59 6.65
N SER A 43 -11.84 -10.92 5.73
CA SER A 43 -12.11 -10.99 4.29
C SER A 43 -13.20 -12.01 3.97
N GLY A 44 -14.21 -11.57 3.20
CA GLY A 44 -15.30 -12.42 2.74
C GLY A 44 -16.14 -13.02 3.86
N GLY A 45 -16.19 -12.39 5.03
CA GLY A 45 -16.91 -12.90 6.20
C GLY A 45 -16.22 -14.06 6.93
N ASN A 46 -14.92 -14.26 6.70
CA ASN A 46 -14.11 -15.25 7.41
C ASN A 46 -13.23 -14.58 8.46
N LEU A 47 -12.95 -15.28 9.55
CA LEU A 47 -12.05 -14.80 10.61
C LEU A 47 -10.58 -15.02 10.20
N ILE A 48 -10.14 -14.30 9.19
CA ILE A 48 -8.79 -14.37 8.62
C ILE A 48 -8.23 -12.98 8.31
N PHE A 49 -6.91 -12.90 8.24
CA PHE A 49 -6.21 -11.83 7.54
C PHE A 49 -5.96 -12.26 6.08
N GLU A 50 -6.08 -11.34 5.13
CA GLU A 50 -5.83 -11.64 3.72
C GLU A 50 -5.05 -10.50 3.05
N PRO A 51 -3.82 -10.76 2.57
CA PRO A 51 -3.05 -11.99 2.80
C PRO A 51 -2.66 -12.17 4.28
N ASN A 52 -2.45 -13.41 4.71
CA ASN A 52 -1.94 -13.71 6.06
C ASN A 52 -0.42 -13.95 6.10
N ASP A 53 0.22 -13.89 4.96
CA ASP A 53 1.66 -13.99 4.75
C ASP A 53 2.05 -12.94 3.70
N LEU A 54 2.86 -11.96 4.09
CA LEU A 54 3.21 -10.82 3.23
C LEU A 54 4.70 -10.50 3.36
N THR A 55 5.39 -10.35 2.23
CA THR A 55 6.78 -9.89 2.19
C THR A 55 6.83 -8.42 1.76
N VAL A 56 7.54 -7.60 2.51
CA VAL A 56 7.76 -6.18 2.25
C VAL A 56 9.23 -5.80 2.48
N LYS A 57 9.60 -4.58 2.14
CA LYS A 57 10.96 -4.06 2.38
C LYS A 57 11.00 -3.20 3.65
N ALA A 58 12.16 -3.12 4.27
CA ALA A 58 12.40 -2.18 5.34
C ALA A 58 12.10 -0.74 4.87
N GLY A 59 11.30 -0.02 5.65
CA GLY A 59 10.76 1.31 5.33
C GLY A 59 9.35 1.29 4.72
N ASP A 60 8.84 0.13 4.32
CA ASP A 60 7.48 0.02 3.79
C ASP A 60 6.41 0.15 4.89
N THR A 61 5.26 0.64 4.47
CA THR A 61 4.06 0.70 5.31
C THR A 61 3.04 -0.32 4.83
N VAL A 62 2.53 -1.13 5.75
CA VAL A 62 1.41 -2.04 5.53
C VAL A 62 0.15 -1.43 6.14
N THR A 63 -0.94 -1.38 5.39
CA THR A 63 -2.23 -0.87 5.86
C THR A 63 -3.16 -2.04 6.16
N PHE A 64 -3.56 -2.18 7.41
CA PHE A 64 -4.61 -3.11 7.82
C PHE A 64 -5.98 -2.44 7.64
N VAL A 65 -6.90 -3.11 6.97
CA VAL A 65 -8.24 -2.59 6.66
C VAL A 65 -9.29 -3.50 7.28
N ASN A 66 -10.12 -2.93 8.14
CA ASN A 66 -11.23 -3.65 8.74
C ASN A 66 -12.30 -3.95 7.67
N GLY A 67 -12.60 -5.21 7.48
CA GLY A 67 -13.57 -5.69 6.49
C GLY A 67 -14.89 -6.12 7.15
N ASP A 68 -15.25 -7.37 6.89
CA ASP A 68 -16.49 -7.97 7.37
C ASP A 68 -16.34 -8.62 8.74
N LEU A 69 -17.45 -8.82 9.42
CA LEU A 69 -17.54 -9.47 10.74
C LEU A 69 -16.65 -8.84 11.83
N PRO A 70 -16.70 -7.50 12.02
CA PRO A 70 -16.01 -6.87 13.14
C PRO A 70 -16.53 -7.39 14.50
N PRO A 71 -15.81 -7.17 15.61
CA PRO A 71 -14.61 -6.33 15.70
C PRO A 71 -13.32 -7.10 15.45
N HIS A 72 -12.32 -6.39 14.92
CA HIS A 72 -10.97 -6.90 14.72
C HIS A 72 -9.93 -5.94 15.29
N ASN A 73 -8.74 -6.48 15.64
CA ASN A 73 -7.56 -5.70 15.95
C ASN A 73 -6.31 -6.39 15.36
N VAL A 74 -5.16 -5.74 15.50
CA VAL A 74 -3.86 -6.28 15.09
C VAL A 74 -2.89 -6.18 16.26
N VAL A 75 -2.47 -7.31 16.79
CA VAL A 75 -1.51 -7.38 17.89
C VAL A 75 -0.30 -8.19 17.45
N PHE A 76 0.85 -7.55 17.45
CA PHE A 76 2.14 -8.19 17.15
C PHE A 76 2.66 -8.90 18.40
N LEU A 77 3.10 -10.16 18.25
CA LEU A 77 3.43 -11.01 19.40
C LEU A 77 4.72 -10.59 20.13
N GLU A 78 5.69 -10.03 19.39
CA GLU A 78 6.99 -9.61 19.93
C GLU A 78 7.30 -8.12 19.71
N HIS A 79 6.34 -7.38 19.14
CA HIS A 79 6.48 -5.97 18.75
C HIS A 79 5.24 -5.18 19.16
N ASP A 80 5.01 -5.09 20.46
CA ASP A 80 3.82 -4.46 21.03
C ASP A 80 3.66 -2.98 20.62
N GLU A 81 4.78 -2.31 20.38
CA GLU A 81 4.84 -0.92 19.89
C GLU A 81 4.24 -0.72 18.49
N LEU A 82 4.12 -1.78 17.69
CA LEU A 82 3.51 -1.77 16.36
C LEU A 82 2.02 -2.14 16.40
N SER A 83 1.54 -2.60 17.55
CA SER A 83 0.19 -3.13 17.71
C SER A 83 -0.86 -2.03 17.67
N HIS A 84 -2.02 -2.35 17.10
CA HIS A 84 -3.26 -1.61 17.24
C HIS A 84 -4.23 -2.47 18.05
N SER A 85 -4.15 -2.34 19.38
CA SER A 85 -4.90 -3.18 20.32
C SER A 85 -6.36 -2.79 20.45
N ASP A 86 -6.71 -1.53 20.12
CA ASP A 86 -8.11 -1.09 20.10
C ASP A 86 -8.89 -1.82 19.00
N LEU A 87 -10.12 -2.19 19.32
CA LEU A 87 -10.99 -2.90 18.40
C LEU A 87 -11.59 -1.96 17.34
N ALA A 88 -11.42 -2.31 16.07
CA ALA A 88 -12.11 -1.68 14.96
C ALA A 88 -13.51 -2.30 14.79
N PHE A 89 -14.54 -1.48 14.84
CA PHE A 89 -15.93 -1.90 14.74
C PHE A 89 -16.58 -1.59 13.40
N MET A 90 -16.03 -0.65 12.64
CA MET A 90 -16.61 -0.24 11.36
C MET A 90 -15.82 -0.83 10.19
N SER A 91 -16.54 -1.33 9.20
CA SER A 91 -15.92 -1.71 7.92
C SER A 91 -15.24 -0.50 7.28
N GLY A 92 -14.01 -0.70 6.78
CA GLY A 92 -13.20 0.34 6.18
C GLY A 92 -12.31 1.13 7.15
N GLU A 93 -12.38 0.90 8.46
CA GLU A 93 -11.37 1.43 9.38
C GLU A 93 -9.98 0.92 9.01
N GLN A 94 -8.98 1.79 9.07
CA GLN A 94 -7.63 1.48 8.61
C GLN A 94 -6.58 1.90 9.62
N PHE A 95 -5.55 1.07 9.77
CA PHE A 95 -4.36 1.43 10.53
C PHE A 95 -3.10 1.08 9.77
N PRO A 96 -2.26 2.09 9.46
CA PRO A 96 -0.97 1.88 8.83
C PRO A 96 0.08 1.50 9.88
N VAL A 97 0.95 0.53 9.52
CA VAL A 97 2.11 0.13 10.31
C VAL A 97 3.34 0.20 9.42
N THR A 98 4.37 0.94 9.83
CA THR A 98 5.65 1.05 9.10
C THR A 98 6.70 0.17 9.75
N PHE A 99 7.36 -0.66 8.93
CA PHE A 99 8.39 -1.59 9.37
C PHE A 99 9.78 -1.06 9.02
N SER A 100 10.54 -0.63 10.01
CA SER A 100 11.86 -0.01 9.81
C SER A 100 13.00 -1.01 9.72
N GLU A 101 12.83 -2.21 10.28
CA GLU A 101 13.88 -3.20 10.43
C GLU A 101 13.50 -4.52 9.77
N ALA A 102 14.49 -5.20 9.18
CA ALA A 102 14.29 -6.53 8.62
C ALA A 102 13.99 -7.55 9.74
N GLY A 103 13.08 -8.48 9.47
CA GLY A 103 12.67 -9.48 10.42
C GLY A 103 11.35 -10.14 10.09
N ASN A 104 10.91 -11.04 10.94
CA ASN A 104 9.60 -11.69 10.86
C ASN A 104 8.70 -11.14 11.95
N TYR A 105 7.57 -10.60 11.57
CA TYR A 105 6.62 -9.95 12.47
C TYR A 105 5.32 -10.75 12.49
N GLU A 106 5.20 -11.61 13.49
CA GLU A 106 3.97 -12.39 13.71
C GLU A 106 2.91 -11.55 14.39
N PHE A 107 1.67 -11.63 13.91
CA PHE A 107 0.54 -10.89 14.45
C PHE A 107 -0.73 -11.73 14.50
N GLN A 108 -1.69 -11.30 15.31
CA GLN A 108 -2.98 -11.93 15.47
C GLN A 108 -4.10 -10.91 15.73
N CYS A 109 -5.33 -11.33 15.52
CA CYS A 109 -6.51 -10.66 16.05
C CYS A 109 -6.85 -11.30 17.40
N GLU A 110 -6.77 -10.54 18.50
CA GLU A 110 -6.96 -11.10 19.84
C GLU A 110 -8.30 -11.82 20.03
N PRO A 111 -9.46 -11.21 19.69
CA PRO A 111 -10.75 -11.89 19.87
C PRO A 111 -10.89 -13.15 19.01
N HIS A 112 -10.12 -13.29 17.93
CA HIS A 112 -10.26 -14.40 16.99
C HIS A 112 -8.98 -15.28 16.86
N ALA A 113 -7.99 -15.05 17.70
CA ALA A 113 -6.76 -15.85 17.70
C ALA A 113 -7.02 -17.35 17.90
N GLY A 114 -8.01 -17.69 18.74
CA GLY A 114 -8.45 -19.07 18.96
C GLY A 114 -9.09 -19.72 17.72
N ALA A 115 -9.65 -18.93 16.81
CA ALA A 115 -10.17 -19.37 15.52
C ALA A 115 -9.08 -19.44 14.43
N GLY A 116 -7.83 -19.06 14.74
CA GLY A 116 -6.72 -19.09 13.79
C GLY A 116 -6.53 -17.80 13.00
N MET A 117 -7.13 -16.68 13.41
CA MET A 117 -6.93 -15.38 12.76
C MET A 117 -5.54 -14.82 13.12
N LYS A 118 -4.53 -15.24 12.36
CA LYS A 118 -3.10 -14.93 12.54
C LYS A 118 -2.43 -14.70 11.20
N GLY A 119 -1.28 -14.02 11.24
CA GLY A 119 -0.45 -13.81 10.06
C GLY A 119 0.99 -13.49 10.40
N VAL A 120 1.80 -13.33 9.36
CA VAL A 120 3.20 -12.93 9.43
C VAL A 120 3.55 -11.94 8.34
N ILE A 121 4.38 -10.95 8.67
CA ILE A 121 5.00 -10.05 7.70
C ILE A 121 6.49 -10.31 7.73
N HIS A 122 7.05 -10.63 6.56
CA HIS A 122 8.48 -10.79 6.34
C HIS A 122 9.04 -9.48 5.79
N VAL A 123 9.94 -8.85 6.54
CA VAL A 123 10.59 -7.59 6.15
C VAL A 123 12.03 -7.88 5.72
N GLU A 124 12.38 -7.49 4.49
CA GLU A 124 13.70 -7.69 3.86
C GLU A 124 14.52 -6.39 3.78
#